data_15e3cbed4b85d64a5b1ab1a9405894ff
#
_entry.id   15e3cbed4b85d64a5b1ab1a9405894ff
#
_cell.length_a   1.000
_cell.length_b   1.000
_cell.length_c   1.000
_cell.angle_alpha   90.00
_cell.angle_beta   90.00
_cell.angle_gamma   90.00
#
_symmetry.space_group_name_H-M   'P 1'
#
loop_
_entity.id
_entity.type
_entity.pdbx_description
1 polymer ?
#
loop_
_entity_poly.entity_id
_entity_poly.type
_entity_poly.pdbx_seq_one_letter_code
_entity_poly.pdbx_strand_id
1 'polypeptide(L)'
;DYDDNENLRASIGAEIRSAVVDLTTNYYQKLGNGSGEKVLDGYDYQLSSQVPYLEWASIFYGGYKWSGVERDDIEGAKYGSELFLSPTISLELAYDDKKLKGLEDEWYARLLLTYPPRQGPTAQDGISSTAWKTEKDMSDQLLTKVKRQNKIMVEFDGLATISRLD
;
A
#
# COMPACT_ATOMS: atom_id res chain seq x y z
N ASP A 1 13.82 7.42 -0.54
CA ASP A 1 14.20 6.12 -1.12
C ASP A 1 15.38 6.32 -2.06
N TYR A 2 16.28 5.38 -2.11
CA TYR A 2 17.48 5.35 -2.93
C TYR A 2 17.62 3.94 -3.48
N ASP A 3 18.03 3.78 -4.72
CA ASP A 3 18.31 2.48 -5.32
C ASP A 3 19.74 2.41 -5.89
N ASP A 4 20.18 1.19 -6.29
CA ASP A 4 21.52 0.93 -6.80
C ASP A 4 21.84 1.69 -8.10
N ASN A 5 20.84 2.25 -8.79
CA ASN A 5 20.99 3.04 -10.01
C ASN A 5 21.04 4.55 -9.75
N GLU A 6 21.26 4.97 -8.49
CA GLU A 6 21.31 6.39 -8.08
C GLU A 6 19.96 7.13 -8.22
N ASN A 7 18.86 6.40 -8.30
CA ASN A 7 17.53 7.00 -8.29
C ASN A 7 17.19 7.51 -6.89
N LEU A 8 16.79 8.76 -6.78
CA LEU A 8 16.48 9.40 -5.51
C LEU A 8 15.05 9.96 -5.51
N ARG A 9 14.27 9.57 -4.51
CA ARG A 9 12.88 10.02 -4.32
C ARG A 9 12.62 10.43 -2.87
N ALA A 10 12.00 11.59 -2.68
CA ALA A 10 11.40 11.98 -1.41
C ALA A 10 9.94 11.59 -1.36
N SER A 11 9.41 11.35 -0.17
CA SER A 11 7.99 11.13 0.03
C SER A 11 7.50 11.76 1.33
N ILE A 12 6.27 12.29 1.29
CA ILE A 12 5.52 12.74 2.45
C ILE A 12 4.20 11.99 2.48
N GLY A 13 3.79 11.54 3.67
CA GLY A 13 2.53 10.81 3.84
C GLY A 13 1.74 11.35 5.03
N ALA A 14 0.42 11.17 4.95
CA ALA A 14 -0.51 11.47 6.03
C ALA A 14 -1.44 10.28 6.25
N GLU A 15 -1.81 10.06 7.52
CA GLU A 15 -2.74 9.01 7.92
C GLU A 15 -3.80 9.59 8.85
N ILE A 16 -5.03 9.13 8.64
CA ILE A 16 -6.15 9.34 9.55
C ILE A 16 -6.66 7.96 9.92
N ARG A 17 -6.65 7.64 11.20
CA ARG A 17 -7.10 6.35 11.72
C ARG A 17 -8.27 6.51 12.67
N SER A 18 -9.24 5.63 12.53
CA SER A 18 -10.37 5.51 13.44
C SER A 18 -10.51 4.05 13.92
N ALA A 19 -11.51 3.80 14.74
CA ALA A 19 -11.78 2.44 15.23
C ALA A 19 -12.11 1.45 14.09
N VAL A 20 -12.69 1.94 12.99
CA VAL A 20 -13.25 1.10 11.91
C VAL A 20 -12.65 1.42 10.55
N VAL A 21 -12.28 2.68 10.30
CA VAL A 21 -11.85 3.17 8.99
C VAL A 21 -10.51 3.88 9.11
N ASP A 22 -9.60 3.54 8.23
CA ASP A 22 -8.28 4.17 8.12
C ASP A 22 -8.10 4.74 6.71
N LEU A 23 -7.59 5.96 6.62
CA LEU A 23 -7.21 6.61 5.37
C LEU A 23 -5.72 6.93 5.40
N THR A 24 -5.00 6.46 4.39
CA THR A 24 -3.58 6.77 4.17
C THR A 24 -3.44 7.48 2.83
N THR A 25 -2.60 8.49 2.76
CA THR A 25 -2.22 9.15 1.50
C THR A 25 -0.74 9.46 1.50
N ASN A 26 -0.09 9.31 0.36
CA ASN A 26 1.32 9.59 0.16
C ASN A 26 1.52 10.41 -1.12
N TYR A 27 2.45 11.35 -1.06
CA TYR A 27 2.95 12.08 -2.20
C TYR A 27 4.45 11.80 -2.37
N TYR A 28 4.86 11.59 -3.60
CA TYR A 28 6.22 11.23 -3.97
C TYR A 28 6.79 12.24 -4.95
N GLN A 29 7.97 12.73 -4.66
CA GLN A 29 8.68 13.69 -5.50
C GLN A 29 10.07 13.17 -5.86
N LYS A 30 10.40 13.20 -7.13
CA LYS A 30 11.76 12.89 -7.59
C LYS A 30 12.74 13.92 -7.08
N LEU A 31 13.92 13.48 -6.67
CA LEU A 31 15.05 14.33 -6.30
C LEU A 31 16.25 14.14 -7.24
N GLY A 32 16.36 12.98 -7.89
CA GLY A 32 17.40 12.66 -8.85
C GLY A 32 17.00 11.50 -9.74
N ASN A 33 17.64 11.45 -10.91
CA ASN A 33 17.48 10.35 -11.87
C ASN A 33 18.80 9.60 -11.96
N GLY A 34 18.72 8.28 -11.98
CA GLY A 34 19.85 7.41 -12.32
C GLY A 34 20.17 7.45 -13.81
N SER A 35 21.22 6.74 -14.20
CA SER A 35 21.68 6.67 -15.58
C SER A 35 20.68 5.86 -16.44
N GLY A 36 20.02 6.54 -17.39
CA GLY A 36 19.06 5.92 -18.31
C GLY A 36 17.66 5.66 -17.74
N GLU A 37 17.41 6.07 -16.50
CA GLU A 37 16.12 5.92 -15.82
C GLU A 37 15.55 7.28 -15.40
N LYS A 38 14.24 7.46 -15.50
CA LYS A 38 13.55 8.68 -15.08
C LYS A 38 12.60 8.33 -13.93
N VAL A 39 12.92 8.81 -12.73
CA VAL A 39 12.06 8.65 -11.55
C VAL A 39 10.78 9.45 -11.75
N LEU A 40 9.64 8.84 -11.45
CA LEU A 40 8.33 9.46 -11.61
C LEU A 40 7.85 10.10 -10.31
N ASP A 41 7.29 11.30 -10.43
CA ASP A 41 6.49 11.92 -9.38
C ASP A 41 5.13 11.24 -9.31
N GLY A 42 4.48 11.26 -8.16
CA GLY A 42 3.17 10.65 -8.06
C GLY A 42 2.55 10.74 -6.68
N TYR A 43 1.37 10.15 -6.57
CA TYR A 43 0.69 9.99 -5.29
C TYR A 43 -0.07 8.67 -5.24
N ASP A 44 -0.31 8.21 -4.03
CA ASP A 44 -1.25 7.15 -3.74
C ASP A 44 -2.15 7.49 -2.56
N TYR A 45 -3.28 6.83 -2.48
CA TYR A 45 -4.16 6.84 -1.32
C TYR A 45 -4.77 5.46 -1.12
N GLN A 46 -5.09 5.14 0.13
CA GLN A 46 -5.78 3.91 0.49
C GLN A 46 -6.79 4.18 1.60
N LEU A 47 -8.01 3.75 1.37
CA LEU A 47 -9.07 3.69 2.36
C LEU A 47 -9.23 2.24 2.78
N SER A 48 -9.17 1.97 4.08
CA SER A 48 -9.33 0.62 4.62
C SER A 48 -10.45 0.61 5.65
N SER A 49 -11.18 -0.49 5.75
CA SER A 49 -12.23 -0.67 6.74
C SER A 49 -12.20 -2.09 7.28
N GLN A 50 -12.53 -2.23 8.56
CA GLN A 50 -12.76 -3.54 9.17
C GLN A 50 -13.94 -4.24 8.46
N VAL A 51 -13.87 -5.56 8.31
CA VAL A 51 -15.01 -6.36 7.86
C VAL A 51 -15.97 -6.56 9.04
N PRO A 52 -17.29 -6.28 8.88
CA PRO A 52 -18.26 -6.49 9.94
C PRO A 52 -18.17 -7.90 10.52
N TYR A 53 -18.21 -8.02 11.86
CA TYR A 53 -18.10 -9.26 12.64
C TYR A 53 -16.76 -9.99 12.54
N LEU A 54 -15.84 -9.57 11.65
CA LEU A 54 -14.52 -10.16 11.49
C LEU A 54 -13.45 -9.14 11.85
N GLU A 55 -13.17 -9.00 13.13
CA GLU A 55 -12.21 -8.01 13.63
C GLU A 55 -10.77 -8.26 13.15
N TRP A 56 -10.50 -9.47 12.69
CA TRP A 56 -9.22 -9.90 12.13
C TRP A 56 -9.12 -9.75 10.60
N ALA A 57 -10.15 -9.18 9.97
CA ALA A 57 -10.18 -8.96 8.53
C ALA A 57 -10.45 -7.49 8.20
N SER A 58 -9.76 -6.96 7.22
CA SER A 58 -10.01 -5.66 6.65
C SER A 58 -10.14 -5.73 5.13
N ILE A 59 -10.93 -4.85 4.57
CA ILE A 59 -11.01 -4.59 3.14
C ILE A 59 -10.39 -3.23 2.86
N PHE A 60 -9.82 -3.07 1.67
CA PHE A 60 -9.27 -1.78 1.26
C PHE A 60 -9.56 -1.47 -0.20
N TYR A 61 -9.62 -0.20 -0.47
CA TYR A 61 -9.62 0.39 -1.80
C TYR A 61 -8.58 1.51 -1.84
N GLY A 62 -7.79 1.55 -2.89
CA GLY A 62 -6.80 2.60 -3.10
C GLY A 62 -6.67 2.96 -4.56
N GLY A 63 -6.05 4.10 -4.81
CA GLY A 63 -5.69 4.54 -6.14
C GLY A 63 -4.30 5.15 -6.13
N TYR A 64 -3.70 5.16 -7.30
CA TYR A 64 -2.40 5.77 -7.50
C TYR A 64 -2.31 6.42 -8.87
N LYS A 65 -1.44 7.44 -8.95
CA LYS A 65 -1.08 8.09 -10.18
C LYS A 65 0.39 8.45 -10.17
N TRP A 66 1.08 8.12 -11.26
CA TRP A 66 2.47 8.45 -11.51
C TRP A 66 2.56 9.26 -12.79
N SER A 67 3.17 10.43 -12.72
CA SER A 67 3.27 11.34 -13.85
C SER A 67 4.40 10.89 -14.78
N GLY A 68 4.04 10.47 -15.99
CA GLY A 68 4.99 10.16 -17.04
C GLY A 68 5.83 11.38 -17.44
N VAL A 69 7.10 11.18 -17.76
CA VAL A 69 7.99 12.26 -18.24
C VAL A 69 7.97 12.36 -19.75
N GLU A 70 7.98 11.23 -20.45
CA GLU A 70 7.95 11.13 -21.92
C GLU A 70 6.74 10.34 -22.42
N ARG A 71 5.94 9.78 -21.51
CA ARG A 71 4.80 8.91 -21.79
C ARG A 71 3.56 9.35 -21.02
N ASP A 72 2.46 8.64 -21.30
CA ASP A 72 1.23 8.81 -20.58
C ASP A 72 1.40 8.48 -19.08
N ASP A 73 0.64 9.17 -18.25
CA ASP A 73 0.59 8.92 -16.82
C ASP A 73 0.17 7.47 -16.52
N ILE A 74 0.78 6.88 -15.51
CA ILE A 74 0.42 5.55 -15.02
C ILE A 74 -0.62 5.73 -13.91
N GLU A 75 -1.83 5.29 -14.16
CA GLU A 75 -2.93 5.33 -13.19
C GLU A 75 -3.42 3.92 -12.92
N GLY A 76 -3.91 3.69 -11.70
CA GLY A 76 -4.55 2.44 -11.36
C GLY A 76 -5.34 2.52 -10.06
N ALA A 77 -6.13 1.48 -9.84
CA ALA A 77 -6.88 1.28 -8.62
C ALA A 77 -6.57 -0.11 -8.04
N LYS A 78 -6.44 -0.18 -6.72
CA LYS A 78 -6.21 -1.43 -5.99
C LYS A 78 -7.36 -1.66 -5.04
N TYR A 79 -7.86 -2.87 -4.99
CA TYR A 79 -8.84 -3.27 -3.99
C TYR A 79 -8.60 -4.71 -3.55
N GLY A 80 -8.82 -4.95 -2.28
CA GLY A 80 -8.52 -6.25 -1.72
C GLY A 80 -8.88 -6.39 -0.26
N SER A 81 -8.31 -7.40 0.37
CA SER A 81 -8.49 -7.70 1.79
C SER A 81 -7.16 -8.06 2.42
N GLU A 82 -7.03 -7.73 3.70
CA GLU A 82 -5.93 -8.15 4.56
C GLU A 82 -6.51 -8.97 5.72
N LEU A 83 -6.02 -10.20 5.86
CA LEU A 83 -6.47 -11.17 6.85
C LEU A 83 -5.36 -11.40 7.86
N PHE A 84 -5.59 -11.07 9.13
CA PHE A 84 -4.62 -11.23 10.20
C PHE A 84 -4.71 -12.66 10.76
N LEU A 85 -3.88 -13.56 10.23
CA LEU A 85 -3.91 -14.99 10.58
C LEU A 85 -3.34 -15.25 11.96
N SER A 86 -2.31 -14.48 12.34
CA SER A 86 -1.67 -14.52 13.64
C SER A 86 -1.11 -13.13 14.02
N PRO A 87 -0.59 -12.92 15.24
CA PRO A 87 0.05 -11.66 15.60
C PRO A 87 1.23 -11.25 14.70
N THR A 88 1.87 -12.21 14.06
CA THR A 88 3.06 -12.00 13.21
C THR A 88 2.83 -12.21 11.73
N ILE A 89 1.69 -12.80 11.35
CA ILE A 89 1.43 -13.20 9.95
C ILE A 89 0.10 -12.61 9.50
N SER A 90 0.11 -11.89 8.38
CA SER A 90 -1.10 -11.53 7.64
C SER A 90 -1.01 -11.95 6.17
N LEU A 91 -2.18 -12.18 5.58
CA LEU A 91 -2.36 -12.50 4.16
C LEU A 91 -3.11 -11.36 3.49
N GLU A 92 -2.48 -10.73 2.50
CA GLU A 92 -3.10 -9.74 1.64
C GLU A 92 -3.50 -10.39 0.31
N LEU A 93 -4.75 -10.22 -0.07
CA LEU A 93 -5.30 -10.63 -1.37
C LEU A 93 -5.80 -9.38 -2.07
N ALA A 94 -5.34 -9.10 -3.27
CA ALA A 94 -5.73 -7.88 -3.96
C ALA A 94 -5.75 -8.02 -5.48
N TYR A 95 -6.48 -7.12 -6.09
CA TYR A 95 -6.54 -6.89 -7.51
C TYR A 95 -6.04 -5.46 -7.81
N ASP A 96 -5.18 -5.35 -8.79
CA ASP A 96 -4.61 -4.09 -9.28
C ASP A 96 -5.10 -3.84 -10.70
N ASP A 97 -6.05 -2.91 -10.85
CA ASP A 97 -6.60 -2.45 -12.13
C ASP A 97 -5.72 -1.34 -12.67
N LYS A 98 -4.95 -1.66 -13.72
CA LYS A 98 -3.98 -0.76 -14.35
C LYS A 98 -4.55 -0.15 -15.63
N LYS A 99 -4.74 1.16 -15.64
CA LYS A 99 -5.35 1.89 -16.76
C LYS A 99 -4.41 2.21 -17.92
N LEU A 100 -3.14 1.83 -17.86
CA LEU A 100 -2.18 2.11 -18.92
C LEU A 100 -2.23 1.01 -19.98
N LYS A 101 -2.33 1.41 -21.27
CA LYS A 101 -2.24 0.48 -22.41
C LYS A 101 -0.93 -0.30 -22.37
N GLY A 102 -1.03 -1.63 -22.38
CA GLY A 102 0.12 -2.54 -22.37
C GLY A 102 0.50 -3.05 -20.98
N LEU A 103 -0.15 -2.61 -19.91
CA LEU A 103 -0.09 -3.24 -18.62
C LEU A 103 -1.40 -4.03 -18.39
N GLU A 104 -1.26 -5.29 -17.99
CA GLU A 104 -2.40 -6.13 -17.65
C GLU A 104 -2.78 -5.94 -16.18
N ASP A 105 -4.06 -6.08 -15.91
CA ASP A 105 -4.57 -6.15 -14.56
C ASP A 105 -4.01 -7.37 -13.85
N GLU A 106 -3.82 -7.28 -12.54
CA GLU A 106 -3.10 -8.29 -11.80
C GLU A 106 -3.79 -8.66 -10.49
N TRP A 107 -4.02 -9.96 -10.29
CA TRP A 107 -4.32 -10.53 -8.99
C TRP A 107 -3.03 -10.90 -8.28
N TYR A 108 -2.92 -10.54 -7.02
CA TYR A 108 -1.79 -10.98 -6.21
C TYR A 108 -2.21 -11.43 -4.81
N ALA A 109 -1.42 -12.36 -4.26
CA ALA A 109 -1.47 -12.76 -2.87
C ALA A 109 -0.11 -12.49 -2.23
N ARG A 110 -0.10 -11.85 -1.07
CA ARG A 110 1.12 -11.51 -0.35
C ARG A 110 1.03 -11.98 1.09
N LEU A 111 2.01 -12.76 1.53
CA LEU A 111 2.20 -13.09 2.93
C LEU A 111 3.10 -12.03 3.57
N LEU A 112 2.62 -11.42 4.64
CA LEU A 112 3.31 -10.35 5.35
C LEU A 112 3.74 -10.85 6.72
N LEU A 113 5.01 -10.60 7.08
CA LEU A 113 5.55 -10.87 8.39
C LEU A 113 5.73 -9.55 9.14
N THR A 114 5.20 -9.46 10.37
CA THR A 114 5.25 -8.26 11.20
C THR A 114 6.07 -8.53 12.46
N TYR A 115 7.06 -7.67 12.71
CA TYR A 115 7.82 -7.66 13.95
C TYR A 115 8.01 -6.22 14.46
N PRO A 116 7.79 -5.91 15.74
CA PRO A 116 7.27 -6.80 16.78
C PRO A 116 5.86 -7.31 16.48
N PRO A 117 5.41 -8.41 17.14
CA PRO A 117 4.09 -8.97 16.95
C PRO A 117 3.01 -7.91 17.17
N ARG A 118 2.03 -7.88 16.28
CA ARG A 118 0.90 -6.99 16.35
C ARG A 118 0.01 -7.35 17.54
N GLN A 119 -0.49 -6.35 18.25
CA GLN A 119 -1.55 -6.54 19.22
C GLN A 119 -2.89 -6.30 18.51
N GLY A 120 -3.79 -7.25 18.60
CA GLY A 120 -5.10 -7.14 17.99
C GLY A 120 -5.66 -8.49 17.54
N PRO A 121 -6.93 -8.52 17.14
CA PRO A 121 -7.61 -9.74 16.76
C PRO A 121 -6.94 -10.46 15.59
N THR A 122 -7.01 -11.77 15.62
CA THR A 122 -6.49 -12.71 14.65
C THR A 122 -7.58 -13.69 14.21
N ALA A 123 -7.33 -14.46 13.17
CA ALA A 123 -8.28 -15.47 12.70
C ALA A 123 -8.67 -16.51 13.77
N GLN A 124 -7.85 -16.67 14.81
CA GLN A 124 -8.14 -17.57 15.94
C GLN A 124 -9.28 -17.05 16.82
N ASP A 125 -9.54 -15.74 16.81
CA ASP A 125 -10.61 -15.13 17.61
C ASP A 125 -12.00 -15.37 17.00
N GLY A 126 -12.06 -15.85 15.75
CA GLY A 126 -13.29 -16.24 15.08
C GLY A 126 -14.20 -15.07 14.72
N ILE A 127 -15.50 -15.25 14.89
CA ILE A 127 -16.54 -14.27 14.54
C ILE A 127 -16.94 -13.52 15.82
N SER A 128 -16.87 -12.19 15.77
CA SER A 128 -17.27 -11.30 16.86
C SER A 128 -18.80 -11.26 17.03
N SER A 129 -19.25 -11.04 18.23
CA SER A 129 -20.68 -10.82 18.54
C SER A 129 -21.16 -9.41 18.09
N THR A 130 -20.24 -8.48 17.88
CA THR A 130 -20.50 -7.10 17.45
C THR A 130 -20.00 -6.87 16.04
N ALA A 131 -20.77 -6.12 15.25
CA ALA A 131 -20.39 -5.84 13.83
C ALA A 131 -19.11 -5.00 13.76
N TRP A 132 -18.94 -4.07 14.68
CA TRP A 132 -17.82 -3.13 14.69
C TRP A 132 -17.17 -3.08 16.06
N LYS A 133 -15.85 -3.00 16.07
CA LYS A 133 -15.11 -2.71 17.29
C LYS A 133 -15.29 -1.24 17.64
N THR A 134 -15.92 -0.95 18.75
CA THR A 134 -16.23 0.42 19.21
C THR A 134 -15.08 1.07 19.97
N GLU A 135 -14.20 0.28 20.58
CA GLU A 135 -13.03 0.75 21.30
C GLU A 135 -11.77 0.18 20.66
N LYS A 136 -10.96 1.06 20.11
CA LYS A 136 -9.63 0.73 19.61
C LYS A 136 -8.62 1.44 20.50
N ASP A 137 -7.84 0.68 21.23
CA ASP A 137 -6.65 1.25 21.85
C ASP A 137 -5.69 1.65 20.74
N MET A 138 -5.57 2.97 20.53
CA MET A 138 -4.74 3.54 19.48
C MET A 138 -3.27 3.67 19.91
N SER A 139 -2.95 3.40 21.19
CA SER A 139 -1.59 3.56 21.73
C SER A 139 -0.58 2.67 21.00
N ASP A 140 -0.97 1.45 20.64
CA ASP A 140 -0.12 0.51 19.92
C ASP A 140 0.13 0.91 18.45
N GLN A 141 -0.68 1.81 17.93
CA GLN A 141 -0.60 2.24 16.52
C GLN A 141 0.14 3.56 16.33
N LEU A 142 0.41 4.30 17.40
CA LEU A 142 1.11 5.59 17.34
C LEU A 142 2.52 5.48 16.74
N LEU A 143 3.16 4.33 16.88
CA LEU A 143 4.52 4.07 16.39
C LEU A 143 4.55 3.11 15.19
N THR A 144 3.39 2.71 14.66
CA THR A 144 3.36 1.88 13.45
C THR A 144 3.80 2.68 12.22
N LYS A 145 4.66 2.06 11.41
CA LYS A 145 5.14 2.66 10.16
C LYS A 145 3.96 2.92 9.21
N VAL A 146 3.91 4.13 8.66
CA VAL A 146 2.93 4.50 7.62
C VAL A 146 3.08 3.57 6.42
N LYS A 147 1.98 2.99 5.94
CA LYS A 147 1.99 2.17 4.72
C LYS A 147 2.37 3.07 3.54
N ARG A 148 3.45 2.75 2.86
CA ARG A 148 3.95 3.46 1.67
C ARG A 148 4.21 2.48 0.55
N GLN A 149 4.17 2.98 -0.67
CA GLN A 149 4.73 2.25 -1.81
C GLN A 149 6.25 2.41 -1.80
N ASN A 150 6.96 1.41 -1.30
CA ASN A 150 8.44 1.42 -1.24
C ASN A 150 9.10 1.19 -2.61
N LYS A 151 8.31 0.96 -3.66
CA LYS A 151 8.82 0.76 -5.02
C LYS A 151 9.02 2.11 -5.70
N ILE A 152 10.22 2.38 -6.21
CA ILE A 152 10.48 3.53 -7.05
C ILE A 152 9.93 3.24 -8.45
N MET A 153 9.03 4.10 -8.94
CA MET A 153 8.51 3.99 -10.30
C MET A 153 9.44 4.76 -11.23
N VAL A 154 9.95 4.08 -12.23
CA VAL A 154 10.89 4.62 -13.22
C VAL A 154 10.39 4.41 -14.64
N GLU A 155 10.74 5.32 -15.52
CA GLU A 155 10.54 5.24 -16.96
C GLU A 155 11.89 5.03 -17.63
N PHE A 156 12.00 4.01 -18.51
CA PHE A 156 13.17 3.73 -19.33
C PHE A 156 12.95 4.24 -20.75
N ASP A 157 14.03 4.57 -21.45
CA ASP A 157 14.01 4.85 -22.88
C ASP A 157 13.46 3.62 -23.63
N GLY A 158 12.20 3.72 -24.07
CA GLY A 158 11.53 2.72 -24.89
C GLY A 158 10.53 1.81 -24.20
N LEU A 159 10.52 1.63 -22.86
CA LEU A 159 9.58 0.77 -22.15
C LEU A 159 9.18 1.39 -20.80
N ALA A 160 7.87 1.55 -20.57
CA ALA A 160 7.38 1.85 -19.23
C ALA A 160 7.61 0.61 -18.36
N THR A 161 8.33 0.74 -17.28
CA THR A 161 8.53 -0.37 -16.34
C THR A 161 8.76 0.14 -14.93
N ILE A 162 7.89 -0.20 -14.12
CA ILE A 162 7.86 -1.22 -13.09
C ILE A 162 8.97 -1.06 -12.07
N SER A 163 8.50 -0.70 -10.95
CA SER A 163 8.90 -1.06 -9.58
C SER A 163 10.09 -2.02 -9.43
N ARG A 164 11.16 -1.58 -8.87
CA ARG A 164 12.15 -2.42 -8.19
C ARG A 164 11.81 -2.57 -6.73
N LEU A 165 11.95 -3.77 -6.22
CA LEU A 165 11.94 -4.07 -4.79
C LEU A 165 13.33 -3.75 -4.24
N ASP A 166 13.39 -2.94 -3.19
CA ASP A 166 14.52 -2.89 -2.26
C ASP A 166 14.34 -3.97 -1.19
#